data_0990ab9d70efb68c85930876b9c7a5d0
#
_entry.id   0990ab9d70efb68c85930876b9c7a5d0
#
_cell.length_a   1.000
_cell.length_b   1.000
_cell.length_c   1.000
_cell.angle_alpha   90.00
_cell.angle_beta   90.00
_cell.angle_gamma   90.00
#
_symmetry.space_group_name_H-M   'P 1'
#
loop_
_entity.id
_entity.type
_entity.pdbx_description
1 polymer ?
#
loop_
_entity_poly.entity_id
_entity_poly.type
_entity_poly.pdbx_seq_one_letter_code
_entity_poly.pdbx_strand_id
1 'polypeptide(L)'
;MRHIEIDEEVFKYLQSHALPFVETPNDTLRRLFGVNKTRSDSEKPIAVRPVSFRMKRQKTRLSQLTKSGVLREGQKLILHDHRKNPVPGIEAFIRGDRLEWKGSTYSMTALAKKHLREICHYQSPEVQGPAHWYTEANERVFDLWKKYLEENENE
;
A
#
# COMPACT_ATOMS: atom_id res chain seq x y z
N MET A 1 -27.14 -20.42 -24.73
CA MET A 1 -27.68 -19.08 -24.32
C MET A 1 -29.19 -19.12 -24.43
N ARG A 2 -29.91 -18.62 -23.48
CA ARG A 2 -31.36 -18.44 -23.54
C ARG A 2 -31.65 -17.00 -23.93
N HIS A 3 -32.56 -16.80 -24.90
CA HIS A 3 -33.01 -15.49 -25.31
C HIS A 3 -34.31 -15.16 -24.59
N ILE A 4 -34.44 -13.92 -24.15
CA ILE A 4 -35.65 -13.38 -23.52
C ILE A 4 -36.03 -12.15 -24.34
N GLU A 5 -37.27 -12.11 -24.81
CA GLU A 5 -37.82 -10.91 -25.40
C GLU A 5 -38.35 -10.01 -24.29
N ILE A 6 -37.99 -8.76 -24.35
CA ILE A 6 -38.44 -7.71 -23.42
C ILE A 6 -39.09 -6.61 -24.23
N ASP A 7 -40.15 -6.02 -23.69
CA ASP A 7 -40.82 -4.88 -24.30
C ASP A 7 -40.02 -3.58 -24.13
N GLU A 8 -40.44 -2.54 -24.84
CA GLU A 8 -39.73 -1.28 -24.85
C GLU A 8 -39.78 -0.53 -23.51
N GLU A 9 -40.81 -0.73 -22.70
CA GLU A 9 -40.94 -0.11 -21.38
C GLU A 9 -39.92 -0.74 -20.42
N VAL A 10 -39.77 -2.06 -20.40
CA VAL A 10 -38.77 -2.78 -19.62
C VAL A 10 -37.38 -2.42 -20.09
N PHE A 11 -37.16 -2.29 -21.39
CA PHE A 11 -35.87 -1.88 -21.92
C PHE A 11 -35.49 -0.44 -21.49
N LYS A 12 -36.39 0.51 -21.55
CA LYS A 12 -36.20 1.89 -21.06
C LYS A 12 -35.92 1.92 -19.55
N TYR A 13 -36.63 1.09 -18.78
CA TYR A 13 -36.41 0.98 -17.34
C TYR A 13 -34.99 0.45 -17.04
N LEU A 14 -34.54 -0.55 -17.75
CA LEU A 14 -33.17 -1.05 -17.61
C LEU A 14 -32.13 -0.02 -17.99
N GLN A 15 -32.34 0.72 -19.09
CA GLN A 15 -31.44 1.80 -19.49
C GLN A 15 -31.35 2.92 -18.46
N SER A 16 -32.44 3.29 -17.82
CA SER A 16 -32.45 4.35 -16.80
C SER A 16 -31.72 3.96 -15.52
N HIS A 17 -31.61 2.65 -15.27
CA HIS A 17 -30.92 2.11 -14.10
C HIS A 17 -29.53 1.56 -14.42
N ALA A 18 -29.16 1.45 -15.69
CA ALA A 18 -27.84 1.02 -16.10
C ALA A 18 -26.80 2.12 -15.83
N LEU A 19 -25.61 1.70 -15.36
CA LEU A 19 -24.47 2.62 -15.31
C LEU A 19 -23.90 2.78 -16.72
N PRO A 20 -23.98 3.99 -17.32
CA PRO A 20 -23.57 4.19 -18.70
C PRO A 20 -22.11 3.82 -18.89
N PHE A 21 -21.81 3.13 -19.98
CA PHE A 21 -20.48 2.63 -20.39
C PHE A 21 -19.84 1.56 -19.50
N VAL A 22 -20.53 1.07 -18.46
CA VAL A 22 -19.96 0.14 -17.47
C VAL A 22 -20.72 -1.18 -17.40
N GLU A 23 -22.05 -1.16 -17.53
CA GLU A 23 -22.91 -2.33 -17.35
C GLU A 23 -23.59 -2.76 -18.66
N THR A 24 -23.62 -4.08 -18.87
CA THR A 24 -24.52 -4.66 -19.86
C THR A 24 -25.95 -4.77 -19.30
N PRO A 25 -26.98 -4.86 -20.14
CA PRO A 25 -28.36 -5.09 -19.68
C PRO A 25 -28.49 -6.28 -18.72
N ASN A 26 -27.71 -7.32 -18.94
CA ASN A 26 -27.68 -8.50 -18.07
C ASN A 26 -27.04 -8.21 -16.70
N ASP A 27 -26.02 -7.38 -16.64
CA ASP A 27 -25.38 -6.99 -15.39
C ASP A 27 -26.30 -6.08 -14.57
N THR A 28 -27.03 -5.17 -15.23
CA THR A 28 -28.07 -4.34 -14.62
C THR A 28 -29.19 -5.21 -14.02
N LEU A 29 -29.69 -6.18 -14.76
CA LEU A 29 -30.69 -7.14 -14.25
C LEU A 29 -30.17 -7.91 -13.01
N ARG A 30 -28.95 -8.42 -13.07
CA ARG A 30 -28.36 -9.14 -11.95
C ARG A 30 -28.25 -8.27 -10.70
N ARG A 31 -27.90 -7.01 -10.86
CA ARG A 31 -27.81 -6.06 -9.76
C ARG A 31 -29.18 -5.75 -9.17
N LEU A 32 -30.18 -5.50 -10.02
CA LEU A 32 -31.55 -5.20 -9.59
C LEU A 32 -32.21 -6.37 -8.85
N PHE A 33 -31.96 -7.60 -9.32
CA PHE A 33 -32.50 -8.82 -8.71
C PHE A 33 -31.63 -9.42 -7.61
N GLY A 34 -30.51 -8.81 -7.26
CA GLY A 34 -29.61 -9.32 -6.21
C GLY A 34 -28.95 -10.66 -6.53
N VAL A 35 -28.88 -11.07 -7.80
CA VAL A 35 -28.26 -12.32 -8.23
C VAL A 35 -26.74 -12.15 -8.27
N ASN A 36 -26.09 -12.44 -7.15
CA ASN A 36 -24.63 -12.42 -7.07
C ASN A 36 -24.00 -13.53 -7.94
N LYS A 37 -23.04 -13.16 -8.74
CA LYS A 37 -22.23 -14.04 -9.56
C LYS A 37 -21.37 -14.91 -8.66
N THR A 38 -21.71 -16.19 -8.47
CA THR A 38 -20.72 -17.19 -8.11
C THR A 38 -19.71 -17.27 -9.25
N ARG A 39 -18.47 -16.95 -8.95
CA ARG A 39 -17.36 -16.98 -9.92
C ARG A 39 -17.16 -18.40 -10.42
N SER A 40 -17.44 -18.63 -11.68
CA SER A 40 -16.80 -19.70 -12.46
C SER A 40 -16.02 -19.04 -13.59
N ASP A 41 -14.79 -19.48 -13.70
CA ASP A 41 -13.73 -19.01 -14.56
C ASP A 41 -14.11 -18.77 -16.02
N SER A 42 -13.45 -17.82 -16.57
CA SER A 42 -13.03 -17.49 -17.93
C SER A 42 -13.71 -16.27 -18.55
N GLU A 43 -12.83 -15.37 -18.91
CA GLU A 43 -12.92 -14.10 -19.61
C GLU A 43 -12.86 -12.88 -18.68
N LYS A 44 -11.65 -12.30 -18.63
CA LYS A 44 -11.37 -11.02 -18.03
C LYS A 44 -12.16 -9.92 -18.78
N PRO A 45 -13.18 -9.31 -18.18
CA PRO A 45 -13.60 -8.01 -18.64
C PRO A 45 -12.46 -7.05 -18.29
N ILE A 46 -12.06 -6.23 -19.22
CA ILE A 46 -11.26 -5.04 -18.96
C ILE A 46 -12.08 -4.20 -17.97
N ALA A 47 -11.89 -4.45 -16.69
CA ALA A 47 -12.40 -3.58 -15.67
C ALA A 47 -11.65 -2.27 -15.84
N VAL A 48 -12.30 -1.29 -16.43
CA VAL A 48 -11.95 0.11 -16.22
C VAL A 48 -12.20 0.33 -14.73
N ARG A 49 -11.19 -0.03 -13.92
CA ARG A 49 -11.12 0.41 -12.54
C ARG A 49 -11.21 1.93 -12.60
N PRO A 50 -12.03 2.59 -11.76
CA PRO A 50 -11.81 3.99 -11.54
C PRO A 50 -10.33 4.07 -11.23
N VAL A 51 -9.62 4.85 -12.03
CA VAL A 51 -8.23 5.15 -11.80
C VAL A 51 -8.22 6.01 -10.53
N SER A 52 -8.43 5.37 -9.38
CA SER A 52 -7.80 5.90 -8.20
C SER A 52 -6.33 5.85 -8.58
N PHE A 53 -5.77 6.99 -8.88
CA PHE A 53 -4.34 7.20 -8.87
C PHE A 53 -3.88 6.89 -7.44
N ARG A 54 -3.91 5.61 -7.09
CA ARG A 54 -3.00 5.08 -6.09
C ARG A 54 -1.66 5.19 -6.78
N MET A 55 -1.05 6.36 -6.63
CA MET A 55 0.39 6.49 -6.81
C MET A 55 0.96 5.22 -6.19
N LYS A 56 1.54 4.34 -7.01
CA LYS A 56 2.26 3.17 -6.50
C LYS A 56 3.27 3.78 -5.56
N ARG A 57 3.00 3.73 -4.24
CA ARG A 57 3.91 4.26 -3.24
C ARG A 57 5.23 3.60 -3.50
N GLN A 58 6.17 4.37 -4.00
CA GLN A 58 7.49 3.85 -4.32
C GLN A 58 8.05 3.28 -3.02
N LYS A 59 8.47 2.02 -3.10
CA LYS A 59 9.02 1.33 -1.94
C LYS A 59 10.28 2.07 -1.51
N THR A 60 10.34 2.48 -0.26
CA THR A 60 11.52 3.11 0.32
C THR A 60 12.74 2.21 0.17
N ARG A 61 13.79 2.73 -0.45
CA ARG A 61 15.07 2.06 -0.63
C ARG A 61 16.16 2.79 0.14
N LEU A 62 16.66 2.18 1.20
CA LEU A 62 17.74 2.75 2.01
C LEU A 62 19.00 2.96 1.18
N SER A 63 19.32 2.04 0.27
CA SER A 63 20.48 2.17 -0.61
C SER A 63 20.47 3.41 -1.51
N GLN A 64 19.31 3.93 -1.86
CA GLN A 64 19.21 5.19 -2.62
C GLN A 64 19.48 6.39 -1.71
N LEU A 65 18.94 6.39 -0.49
CA LEU A 65 19.20 7.43 0.51
C LEU A 65 20.68 7.47 0.95
N THR A 66 21.33 6.31 1.01
CA THR A 66 22.77 6.27 1.32
C THR A 66 23.63 6.74 0.14
N LYS A 67 23.26 6.42 -1.10
CA LYS A 67 23.95 6.88 -2.30
C LYS A 67 23.80 8.39 -2.52
N SER A 68 22.66 8.97 -2.20
CA SER A 68 22.42 10.41 -2.29
C SER A 68 23.05 11.20 -1.12
N GLY A 69 23.63 10.52 -0.12
CA GLY A 69 24.24 11.17 1.04
C GLY A 69 23.25 11.65 2.11
N VAL A 70 21.94 11.39 1.94
CA VAL A 70 20.91 11.74 2.93
C VAL A 70 21.07 10.90 4.21
N LEU A 71 21.40 9.60 4.03
CA LEU A 71 21.76 8.70 5.12
C LEU A 71 23.16 8.14 4.91
N ARG A 72 23.77 7.60 5.94
CA ARG A 72 25.10 6.98 5.86
C ARG A 72 25.00 5.46 6.07
N GLU A 73 25.84 4.72 5.36
CA GLU A 73 26.02 3.29 5.62
C GLU A 73 26.52 3.09 7.06
N GLY A 74 25.92 2.17 7.79
CA GLY A 74 26.22 1.95 9.21
C GLY A 74 25.61 2.98 10.15
N GLN A 75 24.79 3.92 9.66
CA GLN A 75 24.10 4.89 10.51
C GLN A 75 23.08 4.19 11.41
N LYS A 76 23.02 4.63 12.66
CA LYS A 76 22.05 4.13 13.64
C LYS A 76 20.66 4.70 13.38
N LEU A 77 19.67 3.80 13.40
CA LEU A 77 18.27 4.13 13.39
C LEU A 77 17.60 3.62 14.66
N ILE A 78 16.66 4.39 15.18
CA ILE A 78 15.90 4.12 16.40
C ILE A 78 14.46 3.81 16.02
N LEU A 79 13.91 2.74 16.56
CA LEU A 79 12.50 2.40 16.36
C LEU A 79 11.62 3.28 17.24
N HIS A 80 10.57 3.84 16.66
CA HIS A 80 9.53 4.56 17.37
C HIS A 80 8.19 3.83 17.27
N ASP A 81 7.38 3.97 18.31
CA ASP A 81 6.02 3.44 18.36
C ASP A 81 5.06 4.26 17.48
N HIS A 82 3.78 3.89 17.47
CA HIS A 82 2.73 4.61 16.73
C HIS A 82 2.46 6.02 17.30
N ARG A 83 2.89 6.31 18.53
CA ARG A 83 2.80 7.62 19.20
C ARG A 83 4.06 8.46 19.02
N LYS A 84 5.00 7.98 18.19
CA LYS A 84 6.31 8.61 17.93
C LYS A 84 7.24 8.65 19.15
N ASN A 85 7.04 7.76 20.12
CA ASN A 85 7.97 7.61 21.23
C ASN A 85 9.06 6.59 20.88
N PRO A 86 10.32 6.83 21.24
CA PRO A 86 11.38 5.88 21.00
C PRO A 86 11.15 4.59 21.81
N VAL A 87 11.26 3.45 21.13
CA VAL A 87 11.17 2.14 21.78
C VAL A 87 12.54 1.82 22.38
N PRO A 88 12.66 1.72 23.72
CA PRO A 88 13.95 1.56 24.38
C PRO A 88 14.59 0.23 23.96
N GLY A 89 15.89 0.27 23.68
CA GLY A 89 16.70 -0.90 23.36
C GLY A 89 16.56 -1.45 21.94
N ILE A 90 15.81 -0.80 21.07
CA ILE A 90 15.67 -1.19 19.66
C ILE A 90 16.36 -0.17 18.77
N GLU A 91 17.64 -0.40 18.58
CA GLU A 91 18.51 0.34 17.67
C GLU A 91 19.03 -0.60 16.59
N ALA A 92 19.02 -0.15 15.34
CA ALA A 92 19.52 -0.93 14.22
C ALA A 92 20.42 -0.07 13.33
N PHE A 93 21.32 -0.72 12.60
CA PHE A 93 22.29 -0.06 11.74
C PHE A 93 21.95 -0.30 10.27
N ILE A 94 22.15 0.71 9.44
CA ILE A 94 21.92 0.59 8.00
C ILE A 94 22.97 -0.30 7.36
N ARG A 95 22.51 -1.32 6.60
CA ARG A 95 23.34 -2.21 5.78
C ARG A 95 22.72 -2.36 4.39
N GLY A 96 23.13 -1.52 3.45
CA GLY A 96 22.52 -1.45 2.13
C GLY A 96 21.02 -1.11 2.18
N ASP A 97 20.16 -2.00 1.69
CA ASP A 97 18.69 -1.86 1.75
C ASP A 97 18.07 -2.49 3.01
N ARG A 98 18.89 -2.94 3.96
CA ARG A 98 18.43 -3.65 5.16
C ARG A 98 18.95 -2.98 6.42
N LEU A 99 18.39 -3.39 7.55
CA LEU A 99 18.85 -2.99 8.87
C LEU A 99 19.52 -4.19 9.56
N GLU A 100 20.69 -3.97 10.12
CA GLU A 100 21.38 -4.93 10.98
C GLU A 100 20.94 -4.71 12.43
N TRP A 101 20.49 -5.76 13.06
CA TRP A 101 20.13 -5.80 14.47
C TRP A 101 20.62 -7.09 15.10
N LYS A 102 21.41 -6.98 16.16
CA LYS A 102 22.02 -8.14 16.87
C LYS A 102 22.73 -9.15 15.95
N GLY A 103 23.47 -8.65 14.95
CA GLY A 103 24.22 -9.48 14.01
C GLY A 103 23.39 -10.14 12.90
N SER A 104 22.09 -9.82 12.80
CA SER A 104 21.22 -10.32 11.75
C SER A 104 20.63 -9.16 10.95
N THR A 105 20.38 -9.38 9.65
CA THR A 105 19.84 -8.37 8.75
C THR A 105 18.35 -8.56 8.48
N TYR A 106 17.59 -7.50 8.59
CA TYR A 106 16.13 -7.48 8.41
C TYR A 106 15.71 -6.35 7.48
N SER A 107 14.56 -6.48 6.83
CA SER A 107 13.94 -5.31 6.21
C SER A 107 13.39 -4.38 7.31
N MET A 108 13.30 -3.07 7.01
CA MET A 108 12.73 -2.08 7.94
C MET A 108 11.35 -2.49 8.44
N THR A 109 10.49 -3.00 7.55
CA THR A 109 9.13 -3.41 7.89
C THR A 109 9.12 -4.67 8.77
N ALA A 110 9.95 -5.67 8.45
CA ALA A 110 9.99 -6.92 9.22
C ALA A 110 10.47 -6.67 10.65
N LEU A 111 11.53 -5.87 10.81
CA LEU A 111 12.08 -5.55 12.13
C LEU A 111 11.12 -4.67 12.95
N ALA A 112 10.52 -3.64 12.33
CA ALA A 112 9.52 -2.82 12.98
C ALA A 112 8.29 -3.64 13.42
N LYS A 113 7.76 -4.48 12.53
CA LYS A 113 6.61 -5.33 12.82
C LYS A 113 6.86 -6.29 13.97
N LYS A 114 8.05 -6.90 14.01
CA LYS A 114 8.45 -7.80 15.08
C LYS A 114 8.39 -7.10 16.44
N HIS A 115 9.11 -5.99 16.59
CA HIS A 115 9.24 -5.32 17.88
C HIS A 115 8.00 -4.52 18.29
N LEU A 116 7.28 -3.91 17.35
CA LEU A 116 6.02 -3.24 17.66
C LEU A 116 4.95 -4.22 18.17
N ARG A 117 4.95 -5.45 17.68
CA ARG A 117 4.05 -6.49 18.18
C ARG A 117 4.48 -7.02 19.56
N GLU A 118 5.77 -7.27 19.74
CA GLU A 118 6.30 -7.86 20.98
C GLU A 118 6.27 -6.86 22.15
N ILE A 119 6.61 -5.59 21.90
CA ILE A 119 6.80 -4.59 22.96
C ILE A 119 5.57 -3.69 23.10
N CYS A 120 5.00 -3.23 21.99
CA CYS A 120 3.89 -2.27 22.00
C CYS A 120 2.52 -2.92 21.82
N HIS A 121 2.45 -4.25 21.73
CA HIS A 121 1.22 -5.02 21.49
C HIS A 121 0.41 -4.49 20.28
N TYR A 122 1.12 -3.99 19.27
CA TYR A 122 0.52 -3.40 18.09
C TYR A 122 -0.07 -4.48 17.18
N GLN A 123 -1.40 -4.51 17.07
CA GLN A 123 -2.13 -5.56 16.36
C GLN A 123 -2.44 -5.24 14.90
N SER A 124 -2.05 -4.07 14.38
CA SER A 124 -2.32 -3.74 12.98
C SER A 124 -1.62 -4.72 12.03
N PRO A 125 -2.32 -5.25 11.03
CA PRO A 125 -1.74 -6.12 10.03
C PRO A 125 -0.72 -5.39 9.13
N GLU A 126 -0.89 -4.08 8.95
CA GLU A 126 -0.06 -3.24 8.10
C GLU A 126 0.85 -2.32 8.92
N VAL A 127 2.14 -2.60 8.88
CA VAL A 127 3.18 -1.74 9.44
C VAL A 127 3.98 -1.14 8.29
N GLN A 128 3.99 0.19 8.21
CA GLN A 128 4.87 0.92 7.29
C GLN A 128 6.24 1.10 7.96
N GLY A 129 7.15 0.14 7.73
CA GLY A 129 8.47 0.14 8.36
C GLY A 129 9.16 1.50 8.35
N PRO A 130 9.35 2.16 7.18
CA PRO A 130 10.02 3.47 7.10
C PRO A 130 9.40 4.57 7.97
N ALA A 131 8.13 4.47 8.31
CA ALA A 131 7.42 5.44 9.14
C ALA A 131 7.74 5.32 10.64
N HIS A 132 8.33 4.20 11.05
CA HIS A 132 8.67 3.92 12.44
C HIS A 132 10.17 4.03 12.75
N TRP A 133 11.01 4.20 11.73
CA TRP A 133 12.44 4.37 11.90
C TRP A 133 12.85 5.83 11.85
N TYR A 134 13.64 6.25 12.82
CA TYR A 134 14.12 7.62 12.98
C TYR A 134 15.64 7.64 13.11
N THR A 135 16.26 8.68 12.60
CA THR A 135 17.67 8.98 12.80
C THR A 135 17.94 9.46 14.23
N GLU A 136 19.20 9.55 14.63
CA GLU A 136 19.60 10.18 15.91
C GLU A 136 19.20 11.66 15.98
N ALA A 137 19.05 12.33 14.84
CA ALA A 137 18.53 13.69 14.73
C ALA A 137 16.99 13.78 14.83
N ASN A 138 16.32 12.65 15.13
CA ASN A 138 14.85 12.54 15.20
C ASN A 138 14.13 12.81 13.86
N GLU A 139 14.80 12.55 12.74
CA GLU A 139 14.22 12.63 11.41
C GLU A 139 13.67 11.27 11.00
N ARG A 140 12.45 11.25 10.53
CA ARG A 140 11.77 10.01 10.11
C ARG A 140 12.26 9.57 8.73
N VAL A 141 12.68 8.32 8.59
CA VAL A 141 13.17 7.77 7.31
C VAL A 141 12.15 7.91 6.18
N PHE A 142 10.86 7.80 6.48
CA PHE A 142 9.79 8.02 5.51
C PHE A 142 9.76 9.44 4.95
N ASP A 143 9.98 10.46 5.79
CA ASP A 143 9.98 11.85 5.36
C ASP A 143 11.25 12.20 4.56
N LEU A 144 12.39 11.62 4.95
CA LEU A 144 13.63 11.72 4.19
C LEU A 144 13.48 11.09 2.79
N TRP A 145 12.79 9.95 2.71
CA TRP A 145 12.49 9.31 1.43
C TRP A 145 11.57 10.16 0.55
N LYS A 146 10.54 10.74 1.15
CA LYS A 146 9.62 11.63 0.43
C LYS A 146 10.34 12.84 -0.14
N LYS A 147 11.17 13.50 0.68
CA LYS A 147 12.00 14.63 0.26
C LYS A 147 12.96 14.26 -0.87
N TYR A 148 13.62 13.11 -0.77
CA TYR A 148 14.48 12.58 -1.82
C TYR A 148 13.75 12.39 -3.14
N LEU A 149 12.51 11.86 -3.12
CA LEU A 149 11.71 11.70 -4.34
C LEU A 149 11.33 13.06 -4.95
N GLU A 150 10.90 14.02 -4.13
CA GLU A 150 10.54 15.36 -4.58
C GLU A 150 11.73 16.10 -5.24
N GLU A 151 12.93 15.91 -4.74
CA GLU A 151 14.17 16.50 -5.29
C GLU A 151 14.55 15.82 -6.63
N ASN A 152 14.31 14.53 -6.80
CA ASN A 152 14.67 13.79 -8.01
C ASN A 152 13.55 13.72 -9.08
N GLU A 153 12.32 14.13 -8.77
CA GLU A 153 11.25 14.27 -9.77
C GLU A 153 11.33 15.61 -10.54
N ASN A 154 12.15 16.54 -10.08
CA ASN A 154 12.33 17.87 -10.70
C ASN A 154 13.56 17.95 -11.64
N GLU A 155 14.27 16.85 -11.86
CA GLU A 155 15.32 16.73 -12.92
C GLU A 155 14.77 15.94 -14.12
#